data_dc2d5bf5ea0f4a49fb9ae6aa249980d7
#
_entry.id   dc2d5bf5ea0f4a49fb9ae6aa249980d7
#
_cell.length_a   1.000
_cell.length_b   1.000
_cell.length_c   1.000
_cell.angle_alpha   90.00
_cell.angle_beta   90.00
_cell.angle_gamma   90.00
#
_symmetry.space_group_name_H-M   'P 1'
#
loop_
_entity.id
_entity.type
_entity.pdbx_description
1 polymer ?
#
loop_
_entity_poly.entity_id
_entity_poly.type
_entity_poly.pdbx_seq_one_letter_code
_entity_poly.pdbx_strand_id
1 'polypeptide(L)'
;MGKRVLFSIYLSLIVLLVGCNSTKTVDETAEKPQEKTSHKKETKEDKTSTSYINEETGEILDLIKTQENIDPQNLGPLQIEFEGVNLSKLSKIPDDRLDDYQTMTEIPLKDPFNVISIKYSIENKGKDIINFVGISHLILDTKEQIKVNSNDLRTDQLETKIYGHAKKEVEIDVPIQSDASKIKSIRLVLESPLDENFSNVAETKELIVDLK
;
A
#
# COMPACT_ATOMS: atom_id res chain seq x y z
N MET A 1 -43.45 -16.92 -33.37
CA MET A 1 -44.32 -15.93 -32.72
C MET A 1 -43.50 -15.37 -31.53
N GLY A 2 -42.82 -14.32 -31.60
CA GLY A 2 -42.97 -12.94 -31.95
C GLY A 2 -43.35 -12.12 -30.73
N LYS A 3 -42.38 -11.43 -30.08
CA LYS A 3 -42.63 -10.10 -29.51
C LYS A 3 -41.28 -9.41 -29.22
N ARG A 4 -40.95 -8.51 -30.15
CA ARG A 4 -39.93 -7.47 -29.97
C ARG A 4 -40.54 -6.38 -29.09
N VAL A 5 -39.83 -5.96 -28.01
CA VAL A 5 -40.15 -4.73 -27.30
C VAL A 5 -38.97 -3.78 -27.48
N LEU A 6 -39.23 -2.78 -28.29
CA LEU A 6 -38.44 -1.56 -28.43
C LEU A 6 -38.63 -0.73 -27.15
N PHE A 7 -37.55 -0.27 -26.54
CA PHE A 7 -37.60 0.82 -25.57
C PHE A 7 -36.81 2.02 -26.08
N SER A 8 -37.54 3.08 -26.14
CA SER A 8 -37.26 4.38 -26.77
C SER A 8 -36.28 5.20 -25.97
N ILE A 9 -35.41 5.88 -26.68
CA ILE A 9 -34.45 6.88 -26.25
C ILE A 9 -35.17 8.13 -25.78
N TYR A 10 -34.91 8.64 -24.57
CA TYR A 10 -35.23 10.01 -24.17
C TYR A 10 -33.92 10.79 -23.99
N LEU A 11 -33.68 11.63 -25.00
CA LEU A 11 -32.65 12.66 -25.02
C LEU A 11 -33.24 13.93 -24.36
N SER A 12 -32.73 14.35 -23.26
CA SER A 12 -33.07 15.65 -22.65
C SER A 12 -31.86 16.57 -22.66
N LEU A 13 -31.92 17.49 -23.54
CA LEU A 13 -31.12 18.68 -23.76
C LEU A 13 -31.51 19.74 -22.71
N ILE A 14 -30.60 20.21 -21.87
CA ILE A 14 -30.80 21.43 -21.06
C ILE A 14 -29.70 22.44 -21.37
N VAL A 15 -30.19 23.58 -21.78
CA VAL A 15 -29.57 24.75 -22.34
C VAL A 15 -28.88 25.61 -21.29
N LEU A 16 -27.73 26.16 -21.66
CA LEU A 16 -26.94 27.22 -21.05
C LEU A 16 -27.76 28.50 -20.79
N LEU A 17 -27.54 29.15 -19.66
CA LEU A 17 -27.74 30.57 -19.52
C LEU A 17 -26.48 31.22 -18.95
N VAL A 18 -25.86 31.99 -19.83
CA VAL A 18 -24.83 33.00 -19.57
C VAL A 18 -25.50 34.25 -19.01
N GLY A 19 -24.99 34.80 -17.92
CA GLY A 19 -25.37 36.09 -17.40
C GLY A 19 -24.15 36.87 -16.95
N CYS A 20 -23.62 37.69 -17.85
CA CYS A 20 -22.74 38.81 -17.49
C CYS A 20 -23.61 39.96 -16.93
N ASN A 21 -23.18 40.62 -15.88
CA ASN A 21 -23.32 42.06 -15.81
C ASN A 21 -22.29 42.76 -14.90
N SER A 22 -21.96 43.94 -15.35
CA SER A 22 -20.81 44.81 -15.12
C SER A 22 -20.90 45.72 -13.85
N THR A 23 -19.71 46.01 -13.34
CA THR A 23 -19.20 47.30 -12.81
C THR A 23 -20.03 48.17 -11.89
N LYS A 24 -19.49 48.44 -10.67
CA LYS A 24 -19.14 49.80 -10.23
C LYS A 24 -18.24 49.78 -8.99
N THR A 25 -17.17 50.55 -9.10
CA THR A 25 -16.22 51.04 -8.10
C THR A 25 -16.92 51.78 -6.94
N VAL A 26 -16.35 51.67 -5.72
CA VAL A 26 -15.89 52.76 -4.85
C VAL A 26 -15.31 52.18 -3.54
N ASP A 27 -14.06 52.50 -3.31
CA ASP A 27 -13.22 52.80 -2.14
C ASP A 27 -13.43 52.24 -0.72
N GLU A 28 -12.23 51.89 -0.21
CA GLU A 28 -11.69 52.04 1.15
C GLU A 28 -12.22 51.14 2.28
N THR A 29 -11.49 50.18 2.74
CA THR A 29 -10.63 50.25 3.92
C THR A 29 -9.98 48.90 4.17
N ALA A 30 -8.65 48.88 4.39
CA ALA A 30 -7.80 47.73 4.61
C ALA A 30 -8.17 47.00 5.91
N GLU A 31 -8.39 45.67 5.78
CA GLU A 31 -8.05 44.72 6.84
C GLU A 31 -7.42 43.49 6.21
N LYS A 32 -6.11 43.31 6.49
CA LYS A 32 -5.34 42.13 6.14
C LYS A 32 -5.86 40.91 6.91
N PRO A 33 -6.14 39.77 6.24
CA PRO A 33 -6.18 38.50 6.95
C PRO A 33 -4.77 38.10 7.32
N GLN A 34 -4.51 37.94 8.58
CA GLN A 34 -3.26 37.38 9.12
C GLN A 34 -3.08 35.94 8.63
N GLU A 35 -2.05 35.77 7.85
CA GLU A 35 -1.44 34.51 7.53
C GLU A 35 -0.96 33.85 8.86
N LYS A 36 -1.65 32.79 9.30
CA LYS A 36 -1.19 31.95 10.41
C LYS A 36 0.01 31.15 9.93
N THR A 37 1.16 31.72 10.08
CA THR A 37 2.44 31.01 10.05
C THR A 37 2.42 29.94 11.14
N SER A 38 2.30 28.68 10.76
CA SER A 38 2.57 27.56 11.64
C SER A 38 4.05 27.56 11.96
N HIS A 39 4.37 27.93 13.19
CA HIS A 39 5.73 27.81 13.70
C HIS A 39 6.14 26.34 13.74
N LYS A 40 6.94 25.94 12.76
CA LYS A 40 7.73 24.71 12.79
C LYS A 40 8.75 24.86 13.92
N LYS A 41 8.45 24.25 15.06
CA LYS A 41 9.36 24.19 16.20
C LYS A 41 10.44 23.18 15.85
N GLU A 42 11.59 23.63 15.41
CA GLU A 42 12.81 22.80 15.31
C GLU A 42 13.19 22.35 16.72
N THR A 43 12.95 21.07 17.00
CA THR A 43 13.50 20.39 18.16
C THR A 43 14.70 19.59 17.70
N LYS A 44 15.82 19.79 18.40
CA LYS A 44 17.14 19.20 18.14
C LYS A 44 17.07 17.70 17.98
N GLU A 45 17.80 17.20 16.98
CA GLU A 45 18.08 15.81 16.68
C GLU A 45 18.43 14.99 17.90
N ASP A 46 17.53 14.07 18.27
CA ASP A 46 17.87 12.80 18.87
C ASP A 46 17.33 11.70 17.95
N LYS A 47 18.11 10.63 17.77
CA LYS A 47 17.95 9.63 16.72
C LYS A 47 16.52 9.14 16.54
N THR A 48 15.85 9.68 15.56
CA THR A 48 14.89 9.12 14.63
C THR A 48 13.99 7.96 15.12
N SER A 49 12.98 8.24 15.92
CA SER A 49 11.74 7.49 15.79
C SER A 49 10.79 8.36 14.97
N THR A 50 10.55 8.00 13.72
CA THR A 50 9.56 8.67 12.89
C THR A 50 8.20 8.06 13.24
N SER A 51 7.40 8.78 14.03
CA SER A 51 6.03 8.38 14.35
C SER A 51 5.08 9.07 13.38
N TYR A 52 4.18 8.31 12.81
CA TYR A 52 3.05 8.80 12.03
C TYR A 52 1.76 8.60 12.84
N ILE A 53 0.92 9.63 12.91
CA ILE A 53 -0.40 9.58 13.55
C ILE A 53 -1.45 9.68 12.47
N ASN A 54 -2.33 8.68 12.41
CA ASN A 54 -3.53 8.76 11.57
C ASN A 54 -4.51 9.72 12.25
N GLU A 55 -4.78 10.86 11.62
CA GLU A 55 -5.64 11.92 12.18
C GLU A 55 -7.12 11.49 12.29
N GLU A 56 -7.57 10.52 11.48
CA GLU A 56 -8.95 10.04 11.48
C GLU A 56 -9.20 9.02 12.59
N THR A 57 -8.27 8.10 12.80
CA THR A 57 -8.43 6.98 13.75
C THR A 57 -7.70 7.20 15.06
N GLY A 58 -6.67 8.04 15.08
CA GLY A 58 -5.78 8.25 16.23
C GLY A 58 -4.70 7.18 16.39
N GLU A 59 -4.64 6.19 15.48
CA GLU A 59 -3.62 5.15 15.46
C GLU A 59 -2.22 5.75 15.30
N ILE A 60 -1.24 5.16 15.96
CA ILE A 60 0.17 5.58 15.89
C ILE A 60 1.00 4.47 15.27
N LEU A 61 1.70 4.79 14.19
CA LEU A 61 2.68 3.93 13.55
C LEU A 61 4.08 4.44 13.86
N ASP A 62 4.82 3.73 14.71
CA ASP A 62 6.20 4.03 15.09
C ASP A 62 7.16 3.20 14.21
N LEU A 63 7.94 3.85 13.34
CA LEU A 63 8.96 3.17 12.53
C LEU A 63 10.11 2.72 13.46
N ILE A 64 10.43 1.42 13.43
CA ILE A 64 11.51 0.82 14.23
C ILE A 64 12.75 0.61 13.37
N LYS A 65 12.59 0.04 12.17
CA LYS A 65 13.66 -0.23 11.22
C LYS A 65 13.15 -0.06 9.80
N THR A 66 14.05 0.29 8.90
CA THR A 66 13.75 0.41 7.48
C THR A 66 14.89 -0.13 6.64
N GLN A 67 14.57 -0.62 5.44
CA GLN A 67 15.54 -0.86 4.39
C GLN A 67 14.98 -0.32 3.08
N GLU A 68 15.65 0.65 2.54
CA GLU A 68 15.51 1.17 1.19
C GLU A 68 16.66 0.65 0.31
N ASN A 69 16.68 0.99 -0.95
CA ASN A 69 17.75 0.62 -1.90
C ASN A 69 17.96 -0.90 -2.00
N ILE A 70 16.86 -1.62 -2.20
CA ILE A 70 16.86 -3.07 -2.46
C ILE A 70 17.02 -3.27 -3.98
N ASP A 71 17.96 -4.12 -4.37
CA ASP A 71 18.23 -4.37 -5.79
C ASP A 71 16.97 -4.93 -6.50
N PRO A 72 16.65 -4.44 -7.71
CA PRO A 72 15.54 -4.96 -8.49
C PRO A 72 15.67 -6.46 -8.77
N GLN A 73 14.57 -7.18 -8.75
CA GLN A 73 14.52 -8.61 -9.00
C GLN A 73 13.87 -8.89 -10.36
N ASN A 74 14.44 -9.84 -11.11
CA ASN A 74 13.84 -10.31 -12.35
C ASN A 74 13.35 -11.75 -12.16
N LEU A 75 12.08 -12.00 -12.52
CA LEU A 75 11.44 -13.32 -12.57
C LEU A 75 10.79 -13.52 -13.94
N GLY A 76 11.51 -14.19 -14.84
CA GLY A 76 11.08 -14.31 -16.23
C GLY A 76 10.84 -12.94 -16.87
N PRO A 77 9.63 -12.64 -17.39
CA PRO A 77 9.31 -11.35 -17.99
C PRO A 77 9.01 -10.24 -16.97
N LEU A 78 8.92 -10.57 -15.67
CA LEU A 78 8.61 -9.61 -14.61
C LEU A 78 9.88 -8.97 -14.06
N GLN A 79 9.85 -7.63 -13.95
CA GLN A 79 10.80 -6.85 -13.16
C GLN A 79 10.10 -6.34 -11.91
N ILE A 80 10.67 -6.59 -10.74
CA ILE A 80 10.15 -6.20 -9.42
C ILE A 80 11.11 -5.20 -8.81
N GLU A 81 10.60 -4.02 -8.49
CA GLU A 81 11.36 -2.92 -7.88
C GLU A 81 10.78 -2.62 -6.51
N PHE A 82 11.59 -2.73 -5.46
CA PHE A 82 11.19 -2.45 -4.08
C PHE A 82 11.42 -0.96 -3.77
N GLU A 83 10.39 -0.29 -3.25
CA GLU A 83 10.52 1.06 -2.71
C GLU A 83 11.09 1.03 -1.29
N GLY A 84 10.68 0.02 -0.49
CA GLY A 84 11.20 -0.17 0.85
C GLY A 84 10.52 -1.32 1.61
N VAL A 85 11.20 -1.73 2.68
CA VAL A 85 10.71 -2.67 3.70
C VAL A 85 10.83 -1.98 5.06
N ASN A 86 9.71 -1.82 5.75
CA ASN A 86 9.61 -1.17 7.03
C ASN A 86 9.17 -2.15 8.10
N LEU A 87 9.79 -2.09 9.26
CA LEU A 87 9.34 -2.73 10.49
C LEU A 87 8.86 -1.64 11.44
N SER A 88 7.59 -1.68 11.77
CA SER A 88 6.93 -0.65 12.59
C SER A 88 6.14 -1.28 13.73
N LYS A 89 5.81 -0.46 14.73
CA LYS A 89 4.85 -0.79 15.79
C LYS A 89 3.58 0.04 15.59
N LEU A 90 2.44 -0.62 15.45
CA LEU A 90 1.13 0.00 15.43
C LEU A 90 0.53 -0.02 16.83
N SER A 91 0.01 1.11 17.28
CA SER A 91 -0.51 1.31 18.64
C SER A 91 -1.64 2.33 18.69
N LYS A 92 -2.37 2.39 19.81
CA LYS A 92 -3.56 3.20 20.03
C LYS A 92 -4.66 2.89 19.01
N ILE A 93 -4.83 1.61 18.76
CA ILE A 93 -5.79 1.11 17.79
C ILE A 93 -7.18 1.11 18.45
N PRO A 94 -8.20 1.78 17.89
CA PRO A 94 -9.57 1.64 18.36
C PRO A 94 -10.05 0.17 18.32
N ASP A 95 -10.90 -0.24 19.27
CA ASP A 95 -11.35 -1.63 19.40
C ASP A 95 -12.00 -2.16 18.11
N ASP A 96 -12.84 -1.36 17.46
CA ASP A 96 -13.49 -1.69 16.19
C ASP A 96 -12.48 -1.88 15.05
N ARG A 97 -11.43 -1.08 15.02
CA ARG A 97 -10.33 -1.24 14.04
C ARG A 97 -9.48 -2.47 14.32
N LEU A 98 -9.23 -2.77 15.59
CA LEU A 98 -8.51 -3.99 15.98
C LEU A 98 -9.30 -5.25 15.57
N ASP A 99 -10.62 -5.22 15.73
CA ASP A 99 -11.51 -6.29 15.29
C ASP A 99 -11.48 -6.43 13.75
N ASP A 100 -11.52 -5.31 13.01
CA ASP A 100 -11.38 -5.32 11.55
C ASP A 100 -10.04 -5.96 11.12
N TYR A 101 -8.92 -5.52 11.70
CA TYR A 101 -7.61 -6.12 11.43
C TYR A 101 -7.58 -7.63 11.74
N GLN A 102 -8.19 -8.05 12.86
CA GLN A 102 -8.25 -9.46 13.23
C GLN A 102 -8.99 -10.31 12.19
N THR A 103 -9.94 -9.75 11.45
CA THR A 103 -10.63 -10.50 10.37
C THR A 103 -9.74 -10.77 9.15
N MET A 104 -8.67 -9.98 8.97
CA MET A 104 -7.75 -10.05 7.83
C MET A 104 -6.53 -10.94 8.08
N THR A 105 -6.35 -11.46 9.29
CA THR A 105 -5.17 -12.25 9.67
C THR A 105 -5.52 -13.44 10.54
N GLU A 106 -4.77 -14.53 10.36
CA GLU A 106 -4.79 -15.70 11.23
C GLU A 106 -3.93 -15.49 12.50
N ILE A 107 -3.12 -14.42 12.53
CA ILE A 107 -2.24 -14.05 13.66
C ILE A 107 -3.08 -13.34 14.73
N PRO A 108 -3.09 -13.82 15.99
CA PRO A 108 -3.79 -13.12 17.07
C PRO A 108 -3.20 -11.72 17.31
N LEU A 109 -4.04 -10.69 17.19
CA LEU A 109 -3.65 -9.30 17.38
C LEU A 109 -4.01 -8.80 18.78
N LYS A 110 -3.17 -7.89 19.29
CA LYS A 110 -3.43 -7.10 20.50
C LYS A 110 -2.76 -5.74 20.33
N ASP A 111 -3.42 -4.67 20.77
CA ASP A 111 -2.80 -3.35 20.80
C ASP A 111 -1.73 -3.29 21.94
N PRO A 112 -0.48 -2.90 21.63
CA PRO A 112 0.11 -2.70 20.31
C PRO A 112 0.60 -4.00 19.67
N PHE A 113 0.77 -4.01 18.32
CA PHE A 113 1.44 -5.09 17.59
C PHE A 113 2.49 -4.56 16.60
N ASN A 114 3.40 -5.44 16.18
CA ASN A 114 4.40 -5.09 15.16
C ASN A 114 3.89 -5.49 13.77
N VAL A 115 4.25 -4.69 12.76
CA VAL A 115 3.87 -4.90 11.36
C VAL A 115 5.08 -4.71 10.45
N ILE A 116 5.19 -5.56 9.43
CA ILE A 116 6.14 -5.41 8.34
C ILE A 116 5.35 -4.88 7.14
N SER A 117 5.72 -3.67 6.69
CA SER A 117 5.17 -3.04 5.50
C SER A 117 6.17 -3.15 4.35
N ILE A 118 5.73 -3.64 3.19
CA ILE A 118 6.56 -3.77 2.00
C ILE A 118 5.85 -3.09 0.84
N LYS A 119 6.53 -2.12 0.21
CA LYS A 119 6.05 -1.45 -0.98
C LYS A 119 6.96 -1.75 -2.16
N TYR A 120 6.36 -2.20 -3.26
CA TYR A 120 7.08 -2.57 -4.47
C TYR A 120 6.21 -2.41 -5.71
N SER A 121 6.85 -2.35 -6.86
CA SER A 121 6.17 -2.37 -8.16
C SER A 121 6.59 -3.58 -8.96
N ILE A 122 5.69 -4.03 -9.83
CA ILE A 122 5.89 -5.15 -10.74
C ILE A 122 5.64 -4.64 -12.15
N GLU A 123 6.62 -4.75 -13.04
CA GLU A 123 6.47 -4.43 -14.45
C GLU A 123 6.61 -5.70 -15.30
N ASN A 124 5.61 -5.98 -16.11
CA ASN A 124 5.68 -7.05 -17.10
C ASN A 124 6.35 -6.50 -18.39
N LYS A 125 7.60 -6.86 -18.62
CA LYS A 125 8.37 -6.46 -19.83
C LYS A 125 7.97 -7.29 -21.06
N GLY A 126 7.27 -8.41 -20.87
CA GLY A 126 6.77 -9.27 -21.94
C GLY A 126 5.47 -8.74 -22.54
N LYS A 127 4.97 -9.39 -23.57
CA LYS A 127 3.71 -9.07 -24.27
C LYS A 127 2.51 -9.85 -23.74
N ASP A 128 2.76 -11.01 -23.13
CA ASP A 128 1.73 -11.94 -22.69
C ASP A 128 1.28 -11.63 -21.26
N ILE A 129 0.08 -12.08 -20.88
CA ILE A 129 -0.44 -11.93 -19.53
C ILE A 129 0.31 -12.89 -18.59
N ILE A 130 0.72 -12.39 -17.44
CA ILE A 130 1.33 -13.18 -16.38
C ILE A 130 0.46 -13.14 -15.14
N ASN A 131 0.21 -14.31 -14.52
CA ASN A 131 -0.40 -14.44 -13.22
C ASN A 131 0.71 -14.51 -12.17
N PHE A 132 0.73 -13.58 -11.23
CA PHE A 132 1.75 -13.49 -10.21
C PHE A 132 1.16 -13.02 -8.87
N VAL A 133 1.28 -13.84 -7.85
CA VAL A 133 0.76 -13.56 -6.51
C VAL A 133 1.68 -12.67 -5.67
N GLY A 134 2.89 -12.37 -6.17
CA GLY A 134 3.84 -11.53 -5.46
C GLY A 134 4.65 -12.30 -4.41
N ILE A 135 4.76 -11.70 -3.22
CA ILE A 135 5.44 -12.30 -2.07
C ILE A 135 4.48 -13.27 -1.38
N SER A 136 4.83 -14.56 -1.35
CA SER A 136 3.99 -15.60 -0.72
C SER A 136 4.27 -15.77 0.77
N HIS A 137 5.54 -15.62 1.19
CA HIS A 137 5.96 -15.80 2.58
C HIS A 137 6.99 -14.76 3.02
N LEU A 138 6.90 -14.38 4.29
CA LEU A 138 7.96 -13.71 5.05
C LEU A 138 8.57 -14.70 6.02
N ILE A 139 9.89 -14.79 6.06
CA ILE A 139 10.61 -15.66 6.98
C ILE A 139 11.62 -14.80 7.73
N LEU A 140 11.39 -14.61 9.04
CA LEU A 140 12.22 -13.78 9.89
C LEU A 140 13.44 -14.58 10.37
N ASP A 141 14.54 -13.89 10.66
CA ASP A 141 15.73 -14.51 11.28
C ASP A 141 15.45 -15.05 12.70
N THR A 142 14.36 -14.62 13.33
CA THR A 142 13.79 -15.20 14.57
C THR A 142 13.10 -16.55 14.36
N LYS A 143 13.04 -17.07 13.11
CA LYS A 143 12.39 -18.31 12.67
C LYS A 143 10.87 -18.26 12.56
N GLU A 144 10.25 -17.09 12.74
CA GLU A 144 8.83 -16.93 12.43
C GLU A 144 8.64 -16.98 10.91
N GLN A 145 7.69 -17.79 10.46
CA GLN A 145 7.31 -17.90 9.05
C GLN A 145 5.84 -17.51 8.91
N ILE A 146 5.56 -16.55 8.01
CA ILE A 146 4.24 -15.97 7.84
C ILE A 146 3.84 -16.10 6.38
N LYS A 147 2.66 -16.66 6.13
CA LYS A 147 2.03 -16.70 4.81
C LYS A 147 1.34 -15.36 4.55
N VAL A 148 1.78 -14.62 3.52
CA VAL A 148 1.29 -13.26 3.24
C VAL A 148 -0.21 -13.24 2.93
N ASN A 149 -0.68 -14.07 1.99
CA ASN A 149 -2.08 -14.05 1.53
C ASN A 149 -3.15 -14.26 2.62
N SER A 150 -2.77 -14.86 3.76
CA SER A 150 -3.69 -15.09 4.89
C SER A 150 -3.48 -14.08 6.02
N ASN A 151 -2.53 -13.14 5.87
CA ASN A 151 -2.11 -12.26 6.95
C ASN A 151 -1.80 -10.84 6.46
N ASP A 152 -2.20 -10.46 5.25
CA ASP A 152 -2.06 -9.08 4.78
C ASP A 152 -3.27 -8.27 5.27
N LEU A 153 -2.99 -7.20 6.01
CA LEU A 153 -4.01 -6.28 6.53
C LEU A 153 -4.58 -5.34 5.46
N ARG A 154 -4.20 -5.51 4.20
CA ARG A 154 -4.70 -4.74 3.06
C ARG A 154 -5.59 -5.63 2.19
N THR A 155 -6.78 -5.16 1.89
CA THR A 155 -7.80 -5.95 1.16
C THR A 155 -7.81 -5.71 -0.34
N ASP A 156 -7.05 -4.74 -0.85
CA ASP A 156 -7.12 -4.23 -2.22
C ASP A 156 -6.23 -4.96 -3.24
N GLN A 157 -5.50 -6.01 -2.83
CA GLN A 157 -4.42 -6.63 -3.62
C GLN A 157 -4.79 -7.98 -4.29
N LEU A 158 -6.08 -8.26 -4.49
CA LEU A 158 -6.54 -9.58 -4.95
C LEU A 158 -6.25 -9.89 -6.43
N GLU A 159 -5.93 -8.89 -7.26
CA GLU A 159 -5.67 -9.14 -8.67
C GLU A 159 -4.27 -9.63 -8.92
N THR A 160 -4.14 -10.87 -9.42
CA THR A 160 -2.84 -11.51 -9.73
C THR A 160 -2.40 -11.31 -11.18
N LYS A 161 -3.29 -10.86 -12.08
CA LYS A 161 -2.99 -10.67 -13.50
C LYS A 161 -2.19 -9.40 -13.75
N ILE A 162 -1.11 -9.53 -14.49
CA ILE A 162 -0.28 -8.43 -14.97
C ILE A 162 -0.23 -8.51 -16.49
N TYR A 163 -0.89 -7.55 -17.14
CA TYR A 163 -0.96 -7.48 -18.60
C TYR A 163 0.40 -7.16 -19.20
N GLY A 164 0.60 -7.56 -20.45
CA GLY A 164 1.84 -7.26 -21.18
C GLY A 164 2.13 -5.76 -21.22
N HIS A 165 3.38 -5.38 -20.96
CA HIS A 165 3.86 -4.00 -20.89
C HIS A 165 3.17 -3.12 -19.81
N ALA A 166 2.48 -3.73 -18.84
CA ALA A 166 1.87 -3.03 -17.73
C ALA A 166 2.75 -3.01 -16.48
N LYS A 167 2.59 -1.97 -15.66
CA LYS A 167 3.19 -1.83 -14.33
C LYS A 167 2.07 -1.78 -13.28
N LYS A 168 2.26 -2.48 -12.17
CA LYS A 168 1.38 -2.51 -11.01
C LYS A 168 2.17 -2.15 -9.76
N GLU A 169 1.60 -1.30 -8.90
CA GLU A 169 2.10 -1.05 -7.57
C GLU A 169 1.43 -1.97 -6.56
N VAL A 170 2.18 -2.43 -5.58
CA VAL A 170 1.75 -3.37 -4.54
C VAL A 170 2.28 -2.88 -3.21
N GLU A 171 1.42 -2.90 -2.20
CA GLU A 171 1.79 -2.63 -0.82
C GLU A 171 1.15 -3.70 0.05
N ILE A 172 1.92 -4.32 0.95
CA ILE A 172 1.46 -5.33 1.90
C ILE A 172 1.82 -4.92 3.32
N ASP A 173 0.93 -5.18 4.26
CA ASP A 173 1.11 -4.92 5.69
C ASP A 173 0.85 -6.23 6.47
N VAL A 174 1.92 -6.86 6.93
CA VAL A 174 1.86 -8.18 7.56
C VAL A 174 2.20 -8.08 9.04
N PRO A 175 1.26 -8.40 9.95
CA PRO A 175 1.53 -8.42 11.39
C PRO A 175 2.48 -9.56 11.75
N ILE A 176 3.27 -9.36 12.80
CA ILE A 176 4.23 -10.33 13.30
C ILE A 176 4.12 -10.48 14.81
N GLN A 177 4.50 -11.66 15.33
CA GLN A 177 4.54 -11.95 16.76
C GLN A 177 5.95 -11.80 17.36
N SER A 178 6.98 -11.87 16.51
CA SER A 178 8.37 -11.69 16.95
C SER A 178 8.63 -10.31 17.55
N ASP A 179 9.51 -10.27 18.53
CA ASP A 179 10.04 -9.03 19.10
C ASP A 179 10.83 -8.26 18.01
N ALA A 180 10.32 -7.10 17.63
CA ALA A 180 10.90 -6.25 16.57
C ALA A 180 12.37 -5.90 16.84
N SER A 181 12.78 -5.77 18.11
CA SER A 181 14.17 -5.45 18.46
C SER A 181 15.16 -6.53 18.07
N LYS A 182 14.70 -7.78 17.95
CA LYS A 182 15.54 -8.96 17.65
C LYS A 182 15.64 -9.23 16.15
N ILE A 183 14.73 -8.69 15.34
CA ILE A 183 14.72 -8.93 13.88
C ILE A 183 15.84 -8.11 13.23
N LYS A 184 16.72 -8.77 12.50
CA LYS A 184 17.82 -8.14 11.75
C LYS A 184 17.64 -8.30 10.25
N SER A 185 16.99 -9.37 9.82
CA SER A 185 16.74 -9.62 8.41
C SER A 185 15.41 -10.34 8.19
N ILE A 186 14.87 -10.16 7.00
CA ILE A 186 13.65 -10.81 6.51
C ILE A 186 13.99 -11.47 5.18
N ARG A 187 13.60 -12.74 5.04
CA ARG A 187 13.63 -13.42 3.74
C ARG A 187 12.24 -13.35 3.12
N LEU A 188 12.16 -12.72 1.95
CA LEU A 188 10.98 -12.61 1.12
C LEU A 188 10.96 -13.78 0.12
N VAL A 189 9.87 -14.53 0.05
CA VAL A 189 9.68 -15.59 -0.94
C VAL A 189 8.78 -15.06 -2.05
N LEU A 190 9.38 -14.76 -3.20
CA LEU A 190 8.68 -14.36 -4.42
C LEU A 190 8.21 -15.63 -5.13
N GLU A 191 6.90 -15.77 -5.31
CA GLU A 191 6.31 -16.96 -5.92
C GLU A 191 6.66 -17.06 -7.41
N SER A 192 6.55 -18.27 -7.96
CA SER A 192 6.75 -18.52 -9.39
C SER A 192 5.65 -17.81 -10.20
N PRO A 193 5.99 -16.92 -11.17
CA PRO A 193 4.98 -16.37 -12.07
C PRO A 193 4.51 -17.41 -13.08
N LEU A 194 3.21 -17.38 -13.41
CA LEU A 194 2.56 -18.35 -14.29
C LEU A 194 2.05 -17.67 -15.57
N ASP A 195 2.12 -18.38 -16.69
CA ASP A 195 1.42 -17.97 -17.92
C ASP A 195 -0.11 -18.19 -17.83
N GLU A 196 -0.82 -17.92 -18.91
CA GLU A 196 -2.29 -18.10 -18.99
C GLU A 196 -2.72 -19.59 -18.92
N ASN A 197 -1.79 -20.53 -19.16
CA ASN A 197 -2.00 -21.97 -19.03
C ASN A 197 -1.58 -22.51 -17.66
N PHE A 198 -1.28 -21.62 -16.70
CA PHE A 198 -0.77 -21.96 -15.36
C PHE A 198 0.55 -22.72 -15.36
N SER A 199 1.37 -22.50 -16.39
CA SER A 199 2.73 -23.03 -16.46
C SER A 199 3.73 -22.01 -15.89
N ASN A 200 4.73 -22.49 -15.13
CA ASN A 200 5.78 -21.62 -14.58
C ASN A 200 6.58 -20.96 -15.71
N VAL A 201 6.72 -19.64 -15.67
CA VAL A 201 7.58 -18.87 -16.58
C VAL A 201 8.92 -18.52 -15.97
N ALA A 202 9.06 -18.69 -14.66
CA ALA A 202 10.29 -18.60 -13.89
C ALA A 202 10.16 -19.37 -12.59
N GLU A 203 11.29 -19.70 -11.97
CA GLU A 203 11.32 -20.34 -10.66
C GLU A 203 11.00 -19.34 -9.53
N THR A 204 10.51 -19.86 -8.38
CA THR A 204 10.40 -19.14 -7.11
C THR A 204 11.75 -18.55 -6.72
N LYS A 205 11.76 -17.34 -6.19
CA LYS A 205 12.98 -16.65 -5.79
C LYS A 205 12.93 -16.20 -4.35
N GLU A 206 14.02 -16.37 -3.64
CA GLU A 206 14.20 -15.84 -2.28
C GLU A 206 15.09 -14.60 -2.30
N LEU A 207 14.70 -13.59 -1.54
CA LEU A 207 15.46 -12.36 -1.35
C LEU A 207 15.64 -12.10 0.15
N ILE A 208 16.87 -11.92 0.60
CA ILE A 208 17.15 -11.53 1.97
C ILE A 208 17.31 -10.02 2.04
N VAL A 209 16.57 -9.40 2.95
CA VAL A 209 16.56 -7.97 3.22
C VAL A 209 17.05 -7.73 4.65
N ASP A 210 18.20 -7.07 4.79
CA ASP A 210 18.75 -6.68 6.08
C ASP A 210 18.12 -5.35 6.53
N LEU A 211 17.52 -5.33 7.73
CA LEU A 211 16.90 -4.14 8.32
C LEU A 211 17.89 -3.34 9.17
N LYS A 212 17.88 -2.04 9.00
CA LYS A 212 18.78 -1.09 9.70
C LYS A 212 18.01 -0.17 10.63
#